data_c3a6080b54fd053ffac83057cb23f14a
#
_entry.id   c3a6080b54fd053ffac83057cb23f14a
#
_cell.length_a   1.000
_cell.length_b   1.000
_cell.length_c   1.000
_cell.angle_alpha   90.00
_cell.angle_beta   90.00
_cell.angle_gamma   90.00
#
_symmetry.space_group_name_H-M   'P 1'
#
loop_
_entity.id
_entity.type
_entity.pdbx_description
1 polymer ?
#
loop_
_entity_poly.entity_id
_entity_poly.type
_entity_poly.pdbx_seq_one_letter_code
_entity_poly.pdbx_strand_id
1 'polypeptide(L)'
;MSRSSPRVKNMVARFVCKDLDTRGLNPLPLLKRAGLSRSAVEAEEGWISYGAHAAFVESAAGEIGDCYYGLNLARRVGIKEFGALAYVGLSSRTFQDALLNHERYMAVLNEAWQIQVYTSGQEVILNFDPVVPEFANYPQATEASLALTLNAYRYFVGQSLSAIEIGFLHPLARHREKAPFEEAFKCPVKFRRNQLYMTFSSEWLKAPIKTADDKLLKVLKTHCLNVLKAEGAPRHEVVASVRFALAERLSSGHVIARVIAQELGMTERTLHRRLTEEGTSFGEVSDNLRRSLADTYLQEKQLSIKKIAFLLGYSDASAFGAAYRRWTGNTPKKARTTSSSL
;
A
#
# COMPACT_ATOMS: atom_id res chain seq x y z
N MET A 1 -10.63 13.14 -21.09
CA MET A 1 -10.52 14.04 -19.94
C MET A 1 -9.21 13.74 -19.22
N SER A 2 -8.29 14.71 -19.18
CA SER A 2 -7.01 14.56 -18.45
C SER A 2 -7.33 14.32 -16.97
N ARG A 3 -6.96 13.15 -16.43
CA ARG A 3 -7.04 12.90 -14.98
C ARG A 3 -6.14 13.94 -14.30
N SER A 4 -6.69 14.71 -13.36
CA SER A 4 -5.90 15.57 -12.51
C SER A 4 -4.79 14.75 -11.85
N SER A 5 -3.60 15.34 -11.68
CA SER A 5 -2.47 14.68 -11.00
C SER A 5 -2.91 14.16 -9.61
N PRO A 6 -2.55 12.91 -9.24
CA PRO A 6 -2.88 12.37 -7.92
C PRO A 6 -2.44 13.28 -6.78
N ARG A 7 -3.28 13.40 -5.76
CA ARG A 7 -3.10 14.32 -4.64
C ARG A 7 -2.83 13.57 -3.34
N VAL A 8 -2.29 14.28 -2.37
CA VAL A 8 -2.10 13.80 -0.99
C VAL A 8 -2.51 14.91 -0.02
N LYS A 9 -3.00 14.53 1.15
CA LYS A 9 -3.25 15.50 2.24
C LYS A 9 -1.93 16.15 2.66
N ASN A 10 -1.96 17.45 2.93
CA ASN A 10 -0.79 18.30 3.17
C ASN A 10 -0.09 18.08 4.52
N MET A 11 -0.61 17.22 5.39
CA MET A 11 -0.13 17.08 6.78
C MET A 11 1.37 16.76 6.88
N VAL A 12 1.89 15.83 6.06
CA VAL A 12 3.32 15.48 6.08
C VAL A 12 4.16 16.63 5.57
N ALA A 13 3.74 17.33 4.51
CA ALA A 13 4.43 18.52 4.01
C ALA A 13 4.45 19.65 5.06
N ARG A 14 3.35 19.84 5.79
CA ARG A 14 3.26 20.79 6.92
C ARG A 14 4.25 20.41 8.02
N PHE A 15 4.37 19.14 8.33
CA PHE A 15 5.34 18.65 9.31
C PHE A 15 6.77 18.89 8.84
N VAL A 16 7.08 18.66 7.55
CA VAL A 16 8.40 18.96 6.96
C VAL A 16 8.72 20.46 7.06
N CYS A 17 7.77 21.35 6.76
CA CYS A 17 7.97 22.80 6.96
C CYS A 17 8.33 23.13 8.41
N LYS A 18 7.56 22.59 9.36
CA LYS A 18 7.82 22.81 10.78
C LYS A 18 9.18 22.27 11.22
N ASP A 19 9.62 21.14 10.71
CA ASP A 19 10.92 20.56 11.00
C ASP A 19 12.05 21.42 10.46
N LEU A 20 11.92 21.94 9.23
CA LEU A 20 12.87 22.88 8.65
C LEU A 20 12.95 24.19 9.46
N ASP A 21 11.79 24.80 9.76
CA ASP A 21 11.73 26.03 10.58
C ASP A 21 12.39 25.83 11.96
N THR A 22 12.16 24.68 12.62
CA THR A 22 12.76 24.34 13.91
C THR A 22 14.29 24.21 13.84
N ARG A 23 14.81 23.82 12.68
CA ARG A 23 16.26 23.74 12.41
C ARG A 23 16.88 25.07 11.95
N GLY A 24 16.08 26.15 11.86
CA GLY A 24 16.51 27.44 11.32
C GLY A 24 16.67 27.45 9.79
N LEU A 25 16.12 26.47 9.08
CA LEU A 25 16.16 26.37 7.61
C LEU A 25 14.88 26.96 7.04
N ASN A 26 15.01 27.81 6.00
CA ASN A 26 13.84 28.42 5.35
C ASN A 26 13.18 27.45 4.36
N PRO A 27 11.93 27.01 4.58
CA PRO A 27 11.24 26.09 3.66
C PRO A 27 10.80 26.73 2.35
N LEU A 28 10.70 28.06 2.24
CA LEU A 28 10.12 28.75 1.08
C LEU A 28 10.84 28.43 -0.25
N PRO A 29 12.18 28.44 -0.34
CA PRO A 29 12.88 28.08 -1.57
C PRO A 29 12.62 26.65 -2.01
N LEU A 30 12.52 25.71 -1.05
CA LEU A 30 12.26 24.30 -1.31
C LEU A 30 10.82 24.08 -1.79
N LEU A 31 9.85 24.72 -1.13
CA LEU A 31 8.44 24.71 -1.55
C LEU A 31 8.29 25.25 -2.98
N LYS A 32 8.89 26.39 -3.29
CA LYS A 32 8.85 27.00 -4.63
C LYS A 32 9.43 26.06 -5.69
N ARG A 33 10.56 25.40 -5.39
CA ARG A 33 11.19 24.42 -6.31
C ARG A 33 10.29 23.23 -6.56
N ALA A 34 9.57 22.77 -5.53
CA ALA A 34 8.61 21.68 -5.64
C ALA A 34 7.27 22.09 -6.25
N GLY A 35 7.04 23.39 -6.52
CA GLY A 35 5.76 23.89 -7.04
C GLY A 35 4.65 23.99 -5.99
N LEU A 36 5.01 24.13 -4.71
CA LEU A 36 4.09 24.29 -3.59
C LEU A 36 4.09 25.73 -3.07
N SER A 37 2.93 26.21 -2.64
CA SER A 37 2.83 27.43 -1.85
C SER A 37 2.76 27.11 -0.37
N ARG A 38 3.31 28.01 0.48
CA ARG A 38 3.22 27.86 1.94
C ARG A 38 1.76 27.82 2.40
N SER A 39 0.90 28.66 1.83
CA SER A 39 -0.53 28.67 2.14
C SER A 39 -1.23 27.34 1.85
N ALA A 40 -0.90 26.66 0.74
CA ALA A 40 -1.46 25.35 0.42
C ALA A 40 -1.00 24.27 1.40
N VAL A 41 0.26 24.35 1.88
CA VAL A 41 0.81 23.40 2.85
C VAL A 41 0.25 23.65 4.25
N GLU A 42 0.03 24.89 4.66
CA GLU A 42 -0.45 25.26 6.00
C GLU A 42 -1.99 25.24 6.13
N ALA A 43 -2.74 25.08 5.04
CA ALA A 43 -4.19 24.94 5.08
C ALA A 43 -4.59 23.79 6.03
N GLU A 44 -5.66 23.97 6.82
CA GLU A 44 -6.07 23.02 7.87
C GLU A 44 -6.37 21.63 7.31
N GLU A 45 -7.09 21.55 6.17
CA GLU A 45 -7.38 20.30 5.46
C GLU A 45 -7.09 20.43 3.95
N GLY A 46 -5.82 20.65 3.61
CA GLY A 46 -5.40 20.88 2.23
C GLY A 46 -5.06 19.60 1.47
N TRP A 47 -5.32 19.66 0.15
CA TRP A 47 -4.80 18.69 -0.81
C TRP A 47 -3.70 19.34 -1.63
N ILE A 48 -2.59 18.63 -1.82
CA ILE A 48 -1.47 19.05 -2.67
C ILE A 48 -1.13 17.96 -3.69
N SER A 49 -0.50 18.30 -4.80
CA SER A 49 0.01 17.30 -5.74
C SER A 49 0.97 16.34 -5.04
N TYR A 50 0.80 15.03 -5.23
CA TYR A 50 1.71 14.05 -4.65
C TYR A 50 3.13 14.19 -5.20
N GLY A 51 3.31 14.42 -6.50
CA GLY A 51 4.65 14.64 -7.08
C GLY A 51 5.36 15.84 -6.47
N ALA A 52 4.63 16.95 -6.27
CA ALA A 52 5.15 18.13 -5.59
C ALA A 52 5.50 17.86 -4.12
N HIS A 53 4.62 17.13 -3.41
CA HIS A 53 4.88 16.69 -2.04
C HIS A 53 6.15 15.84 -1.95
N ALA A 54 6.27 14.82 -2.79
CA ALA A 54 7.41 13.90 -2.78
C ALA A 54 8.72 14.63 -3.10
N ALA A 55 8.72 15.48 -4.13
CA ALA A 55 9.87 16.33 -4.48
C ALA A 55 10.28 17.28 -3.34
N PHE A 56 9.32 17.79 -2.56
CA PHE A 56 9.59 18.62 -1.38
C PHE A 56 10.25 17.79 -0.27
N VAL A 57 9.80 16.58 0.01
CA VAL A 57 10.43 15.68 1.00
C VAL A 57 11.88 15.36 0.63
N GLU A 58 12.13 15.01 -0.66
CA GLU A 58 13.50 14.77 -1.16
C GLU A 58 14.39 16.02 -1.02
N SER A 59 13.85 17.19 -1.36
CA SER A 59 14.59 18.45 -1.26
C SER A 59 14.92 18.80 0.18
N ALA A 60 14.01 18.55 1.11
CA ALA A 60 14.22 18.75 2.55
C ALA A 60 15.32 17.82 3.09
N ALA A 61 15.32 16.55 2.69
CA ALA A 61 16.37 15.59 3.04
C ALA A 61 17.75 16.09 2.60
N GLY A 62 17.86 16.60 1.36
CA GLY A 62 19.09 17.18 0.83
C GLY A 62 19.54 18.43 1.57
N GLU A 63 18.62 19.35 1.89
CA GLU A 63 18.92 20.60 2.61
C GLU A 63 19.39 20.35 4.06
N ILE A 64 18.76 19.36 4.72
CA ILE A 64 19.12 18.95 6.08
C ILE A 64 20.43 18.14 6.09
N GLY A 65 20.82 17.52 4.98
CA GLY A 65 21.94 16.58 4.89
C GLY A 65 21.68 15.23 5.55
N ASP A 66 20.41 14.85 5.74
CA ASP A 66 20.01 13.58 6.34
C ASP A 66 19.56 12.59 5.26
N CYS A 67 20.44 11.66 4.91
CA CYS A 67 20.13 10.64 3.90
C CYS A 67 19.09 9.60 4.34
N TYR A 68 18.69 9.56 5.62
CA TYR A 68 17.62 8.74 6.19
C TYR A 68 16.42 9.57 6.64
N TYR A 69 16.27 10.77 6.08
CA TYR A 69 15.25 11.74 6.51
C TYR A 69 13.84 11.16 6.53
N GLY A 70 13.46 10.39 5.49
CA GLY A 70 12.15 9.74 5.41
C GLY A 70 11.86 8.83 6.61
N LEU A 71 12.82 8.00 7.01
CA LEU A 71 12.68 7.14 8.19
C LEU A 71 12.60 7.96 9.49
N ASN A 72 13.45 8.99 9.61
CA ASN A 72 13.52 9.86 10.79
C ASN A 72 12.28 10.74 10.93
N LEU A 73 11.70 11.18 9.81
CA LEU A 73 10.42 11.89 9.75
C LEU A 73 9.29 11.04 10.35
N ALA A 74 9.22 9.78 9.96
CA ALA A 74 8.17 8.86 10.41
C ALA A 74 8.17 8.59 11.92
N ARG A 75 9.31 8.74 12.58
CA ARG A 75 9.42 8.61 14.06
C ARG A 75 8.78 9.79 14.82
N ARG A 76 8.57 10.93 14.14
CA ARG A 76 8.13 12.19 14.75
C ARG A 76 6.70 12.57 14.42
N VAL A 77 6.14 12.01 13.36
CA VAL A 77 4.75 12.27 12.96
C VAL A 77 3.80 11.39 13.78
N GLY A 78 2.88 12.01 14.50
CA GLY A 78 1.89 11.32 15.30
C GLY A 78 0.80 10.68 14.44
N ILE A 79 0.33 9.51 14.84
CA ILE A 79 -0.69 8.76 14.10
C ILE A 79 -2.01 9.53 13.93
N LYS A 80 -2.38 10.34 14.92
CA LYS A 80 -3.63 11.13 14.91
C LYS A 80 -3.65 12.20 13.82
N GLU A 81 -2.48 12.62 13.33
CA GLU A 81 -2.35 13.55 12.21
C GLU A 81 -2.97 13.00 10.91
N PHE A 82 -3.13 11.66 10.80
CA PHE A 82 -3.75 11.02 9.63
C PHE A 82 -5.28 11.04 9.64
N GLY A 83 -5.89 11.83 10.54
CA GLY A 83 -7.32 12.14 10.52
C GLY A 83 -8.22 10.91 10.51
N ALA A 84 -9.30 10.98 9.71
CA ALA A 84 -10.33 9.95 9.67
C ALA A 84 -9.78 8.54 9.39
N LEU A 85 -8.76 8.38 8.54
CA LEU A 85 -8.19 7.07 8.21
C LEU A 85 -7.52 6.40 9.43
N ALA A 86 -6.79 7.18 10.24
CA ALA A 86 -6.20 6.67 11.48
C ALA A 86 -7.27 6.20 12.47
N TYR A 87 -8.32 6.98 12.64
CA TYR A 87 -9.43 6.62 13.53
C TYR A 87 -10.24 5.43 13.01
N VAL A 88 -10.39 5.24 11.70
CA VAL A 88 -10.95 4.02 11.11
C VAL A 88 -10.13 2.80 11.54
N GLY A 89 -8.79 2.87 11.43
CA GLY A 89 -7.89 1.81 11.91
C GLY A 89 -8.07 1.53 13.40
N LEU A 90 -8.03 2.58 14.24
CA LEU A 90 -8.19 2.48 15.70
C LEU A 90 -9.53 1.91 16.14
N SER A 91 -10.61 2.18 15.39
CA SER A 91 -11.96 1.70 15.70
C SER A 91 -12.27 0.34 15.11
N SER A 92 -11.37 -0.26 14.31
CA SER A 92 -11.53 -1.59 13.73
C SER A 92 -11.43 -2.67 14.82
N ARG A 93 -12.10 -3.81 14.64
CA ARG A 93 -12.13 -4.90 15.64
C ARG A 93 -10.80 -5.67 15.69
N THR A 94 -10.25 -5.95 14.51
CA THR A 94 -9.06 -6.77 14.35
C THR A 94 -8.06 -6.08 13.41
N PHE A 95 -6.83 -6.57 13.41
CA PHE A 95 -5.82 -6.11 12.45
C PHE A 95 -6.25 -6.38 11.01
N GLN A 96 -6.91 -7.50 10.73
CA GLN A 96 -7.50 -7.79 9.42
C GLN A 96 -8.46 -6.69 8.98
N ASP A 97 -9.39 -6.31 9.86
CA ASP A 97 -10.35 -5.24 9.56
C ASP A 97 -9.65 -3.91 9.29
N ALA A 98 -8.60 -3.59 10.05
CA ALA A 98 -7.80 -2.38 9.85
C ALA A 98 -7.08 -2.38 8.50
N LEU A 99 -6.50 -3.52 8.09
CA LEU A 99 -5.84 -3.67 6.79
C LEU A 99 -6.82 -3.48 5.63
N LEU A 100 -7.97 -4.16 5.68
CA LEU A 100 -9.01 -4.03 4.65
C LEU A 100 -9.60 -2.61 4.59
N ASN A 101 -9.76 -1.95 5.74
CA ASN A 101 -10.17 -0.56 5.78
C ASN A 101 -9.09 0.38 5.24
N HIS A 102 -7.81 0.08 5.45
CA HIS A 102 -6.71 0.85 4.86
C HIS A 102 -6.70 0.71 3.33
N GLU A 103 -6.80 -0.50 2.79
CA GLU A 103 -6.95 -0.73 1.35
C GLU A 103 -8.11 0.07 0.77
N ARG A 104 -9.26 0.02 1.45
CA ARG A 104 -10.50 0.65 0.99
C ARG A 104 -10.49 2.17 1.03
N TYR A 105 -9.91 2.77 2.06
CA TYR A 105 -10.03 4.20 2.35
C TYR A 105 -8.76 5.00 2.17
N MET A 106 -7.66 4.39 1.68
CA MET A 106 -6.38 5.10 1.49
C MET A 106 -6.52 6.37 0.67
N ALA A 107 -7.37 6.37 -0.36
CA ALA A 107 -7.57 7.53 -1.22
C ALA A 107 -8.22 8.74 -0.52
N VAL A 108 -8.74 8.60 0.70
CA VAL A 108 -9.16 9.74 1.55
C VAL A 108 -7.96 10.57 2.01
N LEU A 109 -6.79 9.94 2.06
CA LEU A 109 -5.54 10.53 2.51
C LEU A 109 -4.55 10.76 1.37
N ASN A 110 -4.43 9.79 0.46
CA ASN A 110 -3.41 9.75 -0.57
C ASN A 110 -3.92 8.99 -1.81
N GLU A 111 -4.07 9.72 -2.92
CA GLU A 111 -4.54 9.17 -4.20
C GLU A 111 -3.41 8.55 -5.04
N ALA A 112 -2.15 8.70 -4.61
CA ALA A 112 -1.00 8.30 -5.40
C ALA A 112 -0.67 6.81 -5.32
N TRP A 113 -1.21 6.11 -4.31
CA TRP A 113 -0.92 4.70 -4.06
C TRP A 113 -2.21 3.90 -3.95
N GLN A 114 -2.25 2.78 -4.62
CA GLN A 114 -3.27 1.75 -4.43
C GLN A 114 -2.70 0.69 -3.49
N ILE A 115 -3.42 0.40 -2.41
CA ILE A 115 -3.05 -0.66 -1.49
C ILE A 115 -3.82 -1.92 -1.86
N GLN A 116 -3.14 -3.05 -1.81
CA GLN A 116 -3.72 -4.37 -2.03
C GLN A 116 -3.31 -5.27 -0.87
N VAL A 117 -4.30 -5.85 -0.20
CA VAL A 117 -4.08 -6.81 0.90
C VAL A 117 -4.46 -8.20 0.42
N TYR A 118 -3.56 -9.17 0.58
CA TYR A 118 -3.83 -10.58 0.27
C TYR A 118 -3.00 -11.50 1.15
N THR A 119 -3.48 -12.75 1.27
CA THR A 119 -2.76 -13.79 2.02
C THR A 119 -2.08 -14.76 1.07
N SER A 120 -0.94 -15.29 1.51
CA SER A 120 -0.18 -16.31 0.81
C SER A 120 0.40 -17.31 1.81
N GLY A 121 -0.22 -18.47 1.96
CA GLY A 121 0.15 -19.45 2.99
C GLY A 121 -0.05 -18.86 4.39
N GLN A 122 1.04 -18.75 5.14
CA GLN A 122 1.04 -18.18 6.50
C GLN A 122 1.40 -16.69 6.55
N GLU A 123 1.41 -16.03 5.42
CA GLU A 123 1.78 -14.62 5.30
C GLU A 123 0.61 -13.77 4.79
N VAL A 124 0.52 -12.55 5.28
CA VAL A 124 -0.31 -11.50 4.71
C VAL A 124 0.60 -10.44 4.11
N ILE A 125 0.34 -10.08 2.86
CA ILE A 125 1.13 -9.14 2.09
C ILE A 125 0.30 -7.90 1.82
N LEU A 126 0.87 -6.75 2.14
CA LEU A 126 0.38 -5.46 1.71
C LEU A 126 1.25 -4.98 0.57
N ASN A 127 0.67 -4.86 -0.60
CA ASN A 127 1.32 -4.29 -1.76
C ASN A 127 0.86 -2.85 -1.96
N PHE A 128 1.81 -1.98 -2.34
CA PHE A 128 1.58 -0.56 -2.60
C PHE A 128 1.93 -0.28 -4.06
N ASP A 129 0.92 -0.15 -4.91
CA ASP A 129 1.11 0.12 -6.33
C ASP A 129 1.02 1.63 -6.60
N PRO A 130 2.05 2.25 -7.19
CA PRO A 130 1.97 3.66 -7.56
C PRO A 130 0.98 3.85 -8.72
N VAL A 131 0.06 4.79 -8.58
CA VAL A 131 -0.90 5.16 -9.65
C VAL A 131 -0.18 5.75 -10.87
N VAL A 132 0.96 6.38 -10.63
CA VAL A 132 1.89 6.93 -11.62
C VAL A 132 3.26 6.29 -11.34
N PRO A 133 3.85 5.54 -12.30
CA PRO A 133 5.10 4.80 -12.06
C PRO A 133 6.26 5.66 -11.55
N GLU A 134 6.35 6.93 -11.99
CA GLU A 134 7.38 7.87 -11.59
C GLU A 134 7.38 8.20 -10.09
N PHE A 135 6.28 7.93 -9.39
CA PHE A 135 6.20 8.14 -7.93
C PHE A 135 7.10 7.19 -7.14
N ALA A 136 7.50 6.07 -7.73
CA ALA A 136 8.50 5.17 -7.18
C ALA A 136 9.93 5.77 -7.12
N ASN A 137 10.17 6.88 -7.84
CA ASN A 137 11.48 7.53 -7.92
C ASN A 137 11.76 8.53 -6.79
N TYR A 138 10.92 8.54 -5.73
CA TYR A 138 11.09 9.39 -4.55
C TYR A 138 11.40 8.52 -3.30
N PRO A 139 12.67 8.13 -3.08
CA PRO A 139 13.04 7.21 -2.00
C PRO A 139 12.61 7.70 -0.61
N GLN A 140 12.91 8.96 -0.25
CA GLN A 140 12.61 9.50 1.07
C GLN A 140 11.11 9.53 1.35
N ALA A 141 10.30 9.97 0.37
CA ALA A 141 8.86 10.00 0.49
C ALA A 141 8.27 8.58 0.60
N THR A 142 8.79 7.61 -0.16
CA THR A 142 8.36 6.21 -0.13
C THR A 142 8.73 5.54 1.19
N GLU A 143 9.96 5.76 1.68
CA GLU A 143 10.46 5.25 2.95
C GLU A 143 9.64 5.81 4.12
N ALA A 144 9.36 7.13 4.11
CA ALA A 144 8.49 7.77 5.10
C ALA A 144 7.09 7.14 5.08
N SER A 145 6.50 6.93 3.92
CA SER A 145 5.16 6.35 3.79
C SER A 145 5.07 4.95 4.41
N LEU A 146 6.04 4.06 4.11
CA LEU A 146 6.05 2.72 4.71
C LEU A 146 6.32 2.75 6.21
N ALA A 147 7.25 3.59 6.67
CA ALA A 147 7.57 3.71 8.09
C ALA A 147 6.36 4.27 8.88
N LEU A 148 5.68 5.29 8.36
CA LEU A 148 4.45 5.84 8.94
C LEU A 148 3.34 4.79 9.00
N THR A 149 3.17 4.00 7.94
CA THR A 149 2.17 2.92 7.90
C THR A 149 2.46 1.85 8.95
N LEU A 150 3.70 1.38 9.06
CA LEU A 150 4.06 0.38 10.06
C LEU A 150 3.91 0.92 11.49
N ASN A 151 4.27 2.18 11.72
CA ASN A 151 4.08 2.84 13.02
C ASN A 151 2.59 2.93 13.37
N ALA A 152 1.72 3.21 12.37
CA ALA A 152 0.28 3.18 12.56
C ALA A 152 -0.22 1.82 13.01
N TYR A 153 0.20 0.77 12.33
CA TYR A 153 -0.20 -0.60 12.68
C TYR A 153 0.30 -1.02 14.07
N ARG A 154 1.53 -0.67 14.43
CA ARG A 154 2.06 -0.88 15.80
C ARG A 154 1.26 -0.11 16.84
N TYR A 155 0.77 1.06 16.49
CA TYR A 155 -0.09 1.82 17.39
C TYR A 155 -1.47 1.17 17.57
N PHE A 156 -2.04 0.56 16.53
CA PHE A 156 -3.35 -0.11 16.58
C PHE A 156 -3.29 -1.43 17.36
N VAL A 157 -2.32 -2.28 17.05
CA VAL A 157 -2.26 -3.66 17.53
C VAL A 157 -1.37 -3.80 18.77
N GLY A 158 -0.31 -3.00 18.83
CA GLY A 158 0.71 -3.02 19.87
C GLY A 158 2.12 -3.04 19.29
N GLN A 159 3.08 -2.62 20.09
CA GLN A 159 4.49 -2.48 19.69
C GLN A 159 5.20 -3.81 19.36
N SER A 160 4.59 -4.95 19.72
CA SER A 160 5.06 -6.28 19.35
C SER A 160 4.81 -6.67 17.90
N LEU A 161 3.94 -5.94 17.18
CA LEU A 161 3.69 -6.19 15.79
C LEU A 161 5.00 -6.03 14.99
N SER A 162 5.41 -7.11 14.34
CA SER A 162 6.60 -7.14 13.49
C SER A 162 6.24 -7.56 12.07
N ALA A 163 6.80 -6.86 11.10
CA ALA A 163 6.80 -7.35 9.73
C ALA A 163 7.81 -8.50 9.59
N ILE A 164 7.55 -9.40 8.66
CA ILE A 164 8.49 -10.45 8.25
C ILE A 164 9.57 -9.84 7.35
N GLU A 165 9.15 -9.01 6.39
CA GLU A 165 10.01 -8.38 5.41
C GLU A 165 9.35 -7.11 4.85
N ILE A 166 10.19 -6.15 4.42
CA ILE A 166 9.77 -4.96 3.66
C ILE A 166 10.57 -4.90 2.36
N GLY A 167 9.89 -4.65 1.25
CA GLY A 167 10.50 -4.50 -0.07
C GLY A 167 10.31 -3.12 -0.65
N PHE A 168 11.39 -2.49 -1.13
CA PHE A 168 11.41 -1.22 -1.83
C PHE A 168 11.70 -1.39 -3.33
N LEU A 169 11.03 -0.58 -4.16
CA LEU A 169 11.27 -0.51 -5.61
C LEU A 169 12.64 0.09 -5.93
N HIS A 170 13.03 1.16 -5.22
CA HIS A 170 14.28 1.88 -5.46
C HIS A 170 15.52 1.09 -5.00
N PRO A 171 16.70 1.33 -5.57
CA PRO A 171 17.96 0.78 -5.08
C PRO A 171 18.36 1.44 -3.76
N LEU A 172 19.13 0.73 -2.94
CA LEU A 172 19.87 1.35 -1.86
C LEU A 172 20.99 2.21 -2.46
N ALA A 173 21.01 3.50 -2.15
CA ALA A 173 22.07 4.39 -2.65
C ALA A 173 23.43 4.00 -2.06
N ARG A 174 24.53 4.16 -2.84
CA ARG A 174 25.86 3.70 -2.47
C ARG A 174 26.40 4.27 -1.15
N HIS A 175 25.95 5.48 -0.77
CA HIS A 175 26.38 6.18 0.45
C HIS A 175 25.49 5.86 1.66
N ARG A 176 24.53 4.93 1.53
CA ARG A 176 23.59 4.53 2.59
C ARG A 176 23.83 3.08 2.99
N GLU A 177 23.67 2.80 4.27
CA GLU A 177 23.74 1.47 4.84
C GLU A 177 22.33 0.89 5.03
N LYS A 178 22.25 -0.43 5.09
CA LYS A 178 20.98 -1.15 5.28
C LYS A 178 20.53 -1.18 6.73
N ALA A 179 21.49 -1.20 7.66
CA ALA A 179 21.22 -1.33 9.09
C ALA A 179 20.21 -0.29 9.66
N PRO A 180 20.26 1.03 9.31
CA PRO A 180 19.26 1.98 9.79
C PRO A 180 17.83 1.66 9.36
N PHE A 181 17.65 1.02 8.19
CA PHE A 181 16.33 0.55 7.75
C PHE A 181 15.87 -0.63 8.59
N GLU A 182 16.71 -1.63 8.77
CA GLU A 182 16.39 -2.83 9.56
C GLU A 182 16.13 -2.47 11.02
N GLU A 183 16.82 -1.48 11.57
CA GLU A 183 16.55 -0.92 12.89
C GLU A 183 15.17 -0.23 12.96
N ALA A 184 14.83 0.62 11.98
CA ALA A 184 13.57 1.36 11.95
C ALA A 184 12.37 0.41 11.78
N PHE A 185 12.48 -0.54 10.87
CA PHE A 185 11.40 -1.48 10.55
C PHE A 185 11.38 -2.71 11.47
N LYS A 186 12.48 -3.01 12.15
CA LYS A 186 12.68 -4.21 12.99
C LYS A 186 12.44 -5.51 12.22
N CYS A 187 12.83 -5.55 10.96
CA CYS A 187 12.73 -6.71 10.07
C CYS A 187 13.72 -6.58 8.91
N PRO A 188 14.01 -7.66 8.16
CA PRO A 188 14.76 -7.62 6.93
C PRO A 188 14.17 -6.65 5.91
N VAL A 189 15.02 -5.86 5.25
CA VAL A 189 14.64 -4.90 4.21
C VAL A 189 15.31 -5.27 2.90
N LYS A 190 14.55 -5.30 1.83
CA LYS A 190 15.00 -5.61 0.46
C LYS A 190 14.83 -4.38 -0.45
N PHE A 191 15.80 -4.14 -1.31
CA PHE A 191 15.80 -3.06 -2.30
C PHE A 191 15.77 -3.64 -3.71
N ARG A 192 15.44 -2.80 -4.71
CA ARG A 192 15.31 -3.20 -6.13
C ARG A 192 14.30 -4.32 -6.30
N ARG A 193 13.18 -4.24 -5.59
CA ARG A 193 12.07 -5.19 -5.77
C ARG A 193 11.15 -4.71 -6.90
N ASN A 194 10.33 -5.60 -7.45
CA ASN A 194 9.35 -5.24 -8.48
C ASN A 194 8.08 -4.61 -7.87
N GLN A 195 7.94 -4.72 -6.55
CA GLN A 195 6.81 -4.21 -5.79
C GLN A 195 7.29 -3.50 -4.52
N LEU A 196 6.51 -2.52 -4.07
CA LEU A 196 6.64 -1.92 -2.76
C LEU A 196 5.70 -2.67 -1.82
N TYR A 197 6.21 -3.33 -0.78
CA TYR A 197 5.38 -4.19 0.06
C TYR A 197 5.85 -4.27 1.50
N MET A 198 4.92 -4.71 2.36
CA MET A 198 5.16 -5.20 3.72
C MET A 198 4.54 -6.58 3.86
N THR A 199 5.25 -7.52 4.49
CA THR A 199 4.75 -8.86 4.78
C THR A 199 4.66 -9.08 6.28
N PHE A 200 3.56 -9.68 6.74
CA PHE A 200 3.33 -10.03 8.13
C PHE A 200 2.96 -11.52 8.25
N SER A 201 3.11 -12.11 9.45
CA SER A 201 2.50 -13.41 9.72
C SER A 201 0.96 -13.28 9.72
N SER A 202 0.28 -14.24 9.10
CA SER A 202 -1.19 -14.30 9.10
C SER A 202 -1.79 -14.47 10.50
N GLU A 203 -1.01 -14.89 11.48
CA GLU A 203 -1.43 -14.94 12.89
C GLU A 203 -1.85 -13.57 13.43
N TRP A 204 -1.22 -12.50 12.95
CA TRP A 204 -1.57 -11.13 13.33
C TRP A 204 -2.97 -10.71 12.88
N LEU A 205 -3.54 -11.32 11.85
CA LEU A 205 -4.86 -10.94 11.33
C LEU A 205 -5.96 -10.94 12.39
N LYS A 206 -5.88 -11.89 13.34
CA LYS A 206 -6.85 -12.04 14.44
C LYS A 206 -6.52 -11.17 15.65
N ALA A 207 -5.39 -10.45 15.65
CA ALA A 207 -5.01 -9.61 16.78
C ALA A 207 -6.08 -8.53 17.03
N PRO A 208 -6.62 -8.44 18.26
CA PRO A 208 -7.66 -7.47 18.57
C PRO A 208 -7.07 -6.06 18.69
N ILE A 209 -7.84 -5.06 18.27
CA ILE A 209 -7.52 -3.66 18.48
C ILE A 209 -8.27 -3.19 19.73
N LYS A 210 -7.51 -2.82 20.77
CA LYS A 210 -8.07 -2.49 22.09
C LYS A 210 -9.02 -1.29 22.11
N THR A 211 -8.88 -0.40 21.13
CA THR A 211 -9.70 0.81 20.97
C THR A 211 -10.89 0.61 20.04
N ALA A 212 -11.20 -0.63 19.66
CA ALA A 212 -12.30 -0.96 18.76
C ALA A 212 -13.63 -0.36 19.23
N ASP A 213 -14.32 0.31 18.32
CA ASP A 213 -15.64 0.91 18.56
C ASP A 213 -16.48 0.83 17.27
N ASP A 214 -17.44 -0.08 17.25
CA ASP A 214 -18.27 -0.32 16.07
C ASP A 214 -19.15 0.86 15.69
N LYS A 215 -19.60 1.64 16.69
CA LYS A 215 -20.46 2.81 16.46
C LYS A 215 -19.65 3.92 15.80
N LEU A 216 -18.48 4.22 16.37
CA LEU A 216 -17.54 5.20 15.80
C LEU A 216 -17.05 4.75 14.43
N LEU A 217 -16.69 3.48 14.27
CA LEU A 217 -16.27 2.92 12.99
C LEU A 217 -17.30 3.13 11.89
N LYS A 218 -18.59 2.91 12.19
CA LYS A 218 -19.69 3.13 11.24
C LYS A 218 -19.78 4.58 10.79
N VAL A 219 -19.66 5.52 11.72
CA VAL A 219 -19.67 6.97 11.41
C VAL A 219 -18.48 7.35 10.53
N LEU A 220 -17.28 6.91 10.92
CA LEU A 220 -16.04 7.19 10.18
C LEU A 220 -16.06 6.59 8.76
N LYS A 221 -16.53 5.36 8.60
CA LYS A 221 -16.70 4.73 7.29
C LYS A 221 -17.66 5.52 6.40
N THR A 222 -18.78 6.00 6.96
CA THR A 222 -19.73 6.86 6.23
C THR A 222 -19.07 8.16 5.80
N HIS A 223 -18.30 8.78 6.69
CA HIS A 223 -17.54 10.00 6.38
C HIS A 223 -16.52 9.75 5.24
N CYS A 224 -15.69 8.72 5.35
CA CYS A 224 -14.72 8.35 4.30
C CYS A 224 -15.41 8.11 2.94
N LEU A 225 -16.55 7.40 2.92
CA LEU A 225 -17.31 7.18 1.70
C LEU A 225 -17.86 8.48 1.10
N ASN A 226 -18.29 9.44 1.92
CA ASN A 226 -18.76 10.74 1.44
C ASN A 226 -17.61 11.56 0.85
N VAL A 227 -16.42 11.55 1.49
CA VAL A 227 -15.22 12.20 0.95
C VAL A 227 -14.86 11.59 -0.41
N LEU A 228 -14.76 10.26 -0.52
CA LEU A 228 -14.46 9.57 -1.78
C LEU A 228 -15.46 9.87 -2.88
N LYS A 229 -16.76 10.00 -2.55
CA LYS A 229 -17.79 10.38 -3.52
C LYS A 229 -17.62 11.83 -4.00
N ALA A 230 -17.39 12.76 -3.08
CA ALA A 230 -17.21 14.18 -3.40
C ALA A 230 -15.98 14.42 -4.28
N GLU A 231 -14.90 13.66 -4.05
CA GLU A 231 -13.64 13.76 -4.79
C GLU A 231 -13.62 12.94 -6.10
N GLY A 232 -14.70 12.18 -6.40
CA GLY A 232 -14.77 11.33 -7.60
C GLY A 232 -13.82 10.13 -7.57
N ALA A 233 -13.31 9.77 -6.40
CA ALA A 233 -12.39 8.65 -6.22
C ALA A 233 -13.11 7.30 -6.44
N PRO A 234 -12.46 6.28 -7.04
CA PRO A 234 -13.05 4.97 -7.24
C PRO A 234 -13.36 4.31 -5.89
N ARG A 235 -14.53 3.68 -5.82
CA ARG A 235 -14.92 2.87 -4.66
C ARG A 235 -14.34 1.47 -4.83
N HIS A 236 -13.64 0.95 -3.81
CA HIS A 236 -13.07 -0.40 -3.84
C HIS A 236 -13.55 -1.27 -2.67
N GLU A 237 -14.83 -1.08 -2.26
CA GLU A 237 -15.38 -1.77 -1.08
C GLU A 237 -15.48 -3.29 -1.28
N VAL A 238 -16.07 -3.68 -2.40
CA VAL A 238 -16.30 -5.08 -2.72
C VAL A 238 -15.03 -5.70 -3.31
N VAL A 239 -14.27 -4.92 -4.09
CA VAL A 239 -12.98 -5.36 -4.66
C VAL A 239 -12.01 -5.82 -3.58
N ALA A 240 -11.82 -5.06 -2.50
CA ALA A 240 -10.93 -5.42 -1.39
C ALA A 240 -11.36 -6.71 -0.70
N SER A 241 -12.67 -6.81 -0.38
CA SER A 241 -13.23 -8.02 0.27
C SER A 241 -13.12 -9.26 -0.62
N VAL A 242 -13.42 -9.11 -1.90
CA VAL A 242 -13.30 -10.19 -2.90
C VAL A 242 -11.85 -10.64 -3.03
N ARG A 243 -10.91 -9.70 -3.13
CA ARG A 243 -9.48 -10.01 -3.25
C ARG A 243 -8.96 -10.79 -2.05
N PHE A 244 -9.35 -10.38 -0.85
CA PHE A 244 -8.97 -11.08 0.38
C PHE A 244 -9.51 -12.52 0.40
N ALA A 245 -10.81 -12.71 0.15
CA ALA A 245 -11.43 -14.03 0.11
C ALA A 245 -10.85 -14.93 -1.03
N LEU A 246 -10.48 -14.32 -2.16
CA LEU A 246 -9.79 -15.01 -3.24
C LEU A 246 -8.41 -15.51 -2.81
N ALA A 247 -7.64 -14.68 -2.12
CA ALA A 247 -6.27 -14.99 -1.72
C ALA A 247 -6.21 -16.22 -0.79
N GLU A 248 -7.13 -16.33 0.16
CA GLU A 248 -7.22 -17.49 1.07
C GLU A 248 -7.50 -18.80 0.34
N ARG A 249 -8.10 -18.74 -0.86
CA ARG A 249 -8.57 -19.92 -1.61
C ARG A 249 -7.78 -20.24 -2.88
N LEU A 250 -6.88 -19.38 -3.32
CA LEU A 250 -6.15 -19.56 -4.58
C LEU A 250 -5.48 -20.95 -4.68
N SER A 251 -4.77 -21.36 -3.63
CA SER A 251 -4.07 -22.64 -3.61
C SER A 251 -4.99 -23.87 -3.60
N SER A 252 -6.26 -23.71 -3.23
CA SER A 252 -7.24 -24.81 -3.27
C SER A 252 -7.81 -25.09 -4.67
N GLY A 253 -7.57 -24.20 -5.64
CA GLY A 253 -8.06 -24.32 -7.02
C GLY A 253 -9.56 -24.03 -7.20
N HIS A 254 -10.33 -23.82 -6.11
CA HIS A 254 -11.78 -23.61 -6.15
C HIS A 254 -12.15 -22.12 -6.03
N VAL A 255 -11.72 -21.33 -6.99
CA VAL A 255 -11.95 -19.89 -7.03
C VAL A 255 -13.07 -19.55 -7.99
N ILE A 256 -14.33 -19.68 -7.55
CA ILE A 256 -15.51 -19.34 -8.33
C ILE A 256 -16.32 -18.23 -7.64
N ALA A 257 -16.88 -17.32 -8.44
CA ALA A 257 -17.60 -16.13 -7.96
C ALA A 257 -18.71 -16.47 -6.96
N ARG A 258 -19.42 -17.58 -7.19
CA ARG A 258 -20.50 -18.04 -6.32
C ARG A 258 -20.03 -18.34 -4.89
N VAL A 259 -18.88 -19.01 -4.74
CA VAL A 259 -18.34 -19.36 -3.42
C VAL A 259 -17.92 -18.10 -2.67
N ILE A 260 -17.21 -17.20 -3.36
CA ILE A 260 -16.78 -15.92 -2.77
C ILE A 260 -17.99 -15.04 -2.41
N ALA A 261 -19.02 -14.99 -3.27
CA ALA A 261 -20.25 -14.25 -2.97
C ALA A 261 -20.92 -14.75 -1.68
N GLN A 262 -21.07 -16.08 -1.53
CA GLN A 262 -21.64 -16.70 -0.33
C GLN A 262 -20.85 -16.37 0.93
N GLU A 263 -19.52 -16.42 0.87
CA GLU A 263 -18.64 -16.08 1.97
C GLU A 263 -18.77 -14.60 2.41
N LEU A 264 -19.01 -13.72 1.43
CA LEU A 264 -19.25 -12.30 1.66
C LEU A 264 -20.71 -11.96 2.00
N GLY A 265 -21.56 -12.99 2.23
CA GLY A 265 -22.97 -12.81 2.61
C GLY A 265 -23.84 -12.20 1.50
N MET A 266 -23.53 -12.45 0.23
CA MET A 266 -24.27 -11.91 -0.91
C MET A 266 -24.52 -12.97 -2.00
N THR A 267 -25.44 -12.69 -2.93
CA THR A 267 -25.63 -13.52 -4.11
C THR A 267 -24.56 -13.21 -5.16
N GLU A 268 -24.27 -14.19 -6.05
CA GLU A 268 -23.33 -13.99 -7.16
C GLU A 268 -23.76 -12.82 -8.07
N ARG A 269 -25.05 -12.66 -8.35
CA ARG A 269 -25.59 -11.50 -9.08
C ARG A 269 -25.28 -10.18 -8.38
N THR A 270 -25.43 -10.14 -7.06
CA THR A 270 -25.12 -8.93 -6.27
C THR A 270 -23.62 -8.61 -6.31
N LEU A 271 -22.78 -9.65 -6.22
CA LEU A 271 -21.33 -9.52 -6.35
C LEU A 271 -20.95 -8.92 -7.70
N HIS A 272 -21.40 -9.50 -8.80
CA HIS A 272 -21.10 -8.98 -10.15
C HIS A 272 -21.57 -7.55 -10.34
N ARG A 273 -22.81 -7.23 -9.92
CA ARG A 273 -23.32 -5.85 -10.01
C ARG A 273 -22.45 -4.87 -9.25
N ARG A 274 -22.08 -5.18 -7.99
CA ARG A 274 -21.23 -4.30 -7.18
C ARG A 274 -19.82 -4.12 -7.74
N LEU A 275 -19.20 -5.19 -8.25
CA LEU A 275 -17.91 -5.10 -8.94
C LEU A 275 -18.00 -4.22 -10.19
N THR A 276 -19.08 -4.32 -10.97
CA THR A 276 -19.32 -3.43 -12.13
C THR A 276 -19.52 -1.98 -11.69
N GLU A 277 -20.23 -1.73 -10.59
CA GLU A 277 -20.36 -0.38 -9.99
C GLU A 277 -19.01 0.19 -9.52
N GLU A 278 -18.06 -0.67 -9.15
CA GLU A 278 -16.67 -0.31 -8.81
C GLU A 278 -15.73 -0.29 -10.03
N GLY A 279 -16.27 -0.46 -11.25
CA GLY A 279 -15.53 -0.35 -12.52
C GLY A 279 -14.67 -1.57 -12.85
N THR A 280 -14.97 -2.75 -12.30
CA THR A 280 -14.21 -3.99 -12.52
C THR A 280 -15.11 -5.22 -12.62
N SER A 281 -14.49 -6.38 -12.82
CA SER A 281 -15.15 -7.68 -12.86
C SER A 281 -14.45 -8.68 -11.93
N PHE A 282 -15.14 -9.77 -11.56
CA PHE A 282 -14.55 -10.85 -10.76
C PHE A 282 -13.31 -11.46 -11.43
N GLY A 283 -13.36 -11.60 -12.76
CA GLY A 283 -12.22 -12.08 -13.56
C GLY A 283 -11.01 -11.15 -13.44
N GLU A 284 -11.22 -9.83 -13.60
CA GLU A 284 -10.14 -8.84 -13.48
C GLU A 284 -9.55 -8.77 -12.07
N VAL A 285 -10.37 -8.80 -11.02
CA VAL A 285 -9.91 -8.85 -9.63
C VAL A 285 -9.05 -10.10 -9.39
N SER A 286 -9.51 -11.25 -9.90
CA SER A 286 -8.81 -12.53 -9.78
C SER A 286 -7.49 -12.55 -10.58
N ASP A 287 -7.48 -12.01 -11.79
CA ASP A 287 -6.30 -11.93 -12.64
C ASP A 287 -5.26 -10.96 -12.05
N ASN A 288 -5.69 -9.81 -11.57
CA ASN A 288 -4.82 -8.83 -10.93
C ASN A 288 -4.16 -9.39 -9.65
N LEU A 289 -4.93 -10.11 -8.82
CA LEU A 289 -4.40 -10.80 -7.65
C LEU A 289 -3.35 -11.85 -8.04
N ARG A 290 -3.69 -12.74 -9.00
CA ARG A 290 -2.75 -13.77 -9.46
C ARG A 290 -1.49 -13.19 -10.07
N ARG A 291 -1.59 -12.10 -10.82
CA ARG A 291 -0.44 -11.40 -11.39
C ARG A 291 0.46 -10.85 -10.29
N SER A 292 -0.10 -10.15 -9.31
CA SER A 292 0.65 -9.58 -8.20
C SER A 292 1.41 -10.65 -7.42
N LEU A 293 0.74 -11.76 -7.08
CA LEU A 293 1.36 -12.91 -6.44
C LEU A 293 2.43 -13.59 -7.31
N ALA A 294 2.17 -13.72 -8.61
CA ALA A 294 3.13 -14.30 -9.55
C ALA A 294 4.42 -13.49 -9.58
N ASP A 295 4.32 -12.16 -9.64
CA ASP A 295 5.47 -11.26 -9.68
C ASP A 295 6.31 -11.37 -8.39
N THR A 296 5.66 -11.53 -7.22
CA THR A 296 6.32 -11.79 -5.94
C THR A 296 7.03 -13.17 -5.95
N TYR A 297 6.31 -14.23 -6.30
CA TYR A 297 6.86 -15.59 -6.27
C TYR A 297 7.97 -15.84 -7.31
N LEU A 298 7.93 -15.15 -8.44
CA LEU A 298 8.98 -15.28 -9.47
C LEU A 298 10.33 -14.74 -8.98
N GLN A 299 10.35 -13.87 -7.98
CA GLN A 299 11.59 -13.38 -7.36
C GLN A 299 12.23 -14.40 -6.41
N GLU A 300 11.44 -15.34 -5.89
CA GLU A 300 11.92 -16.41 -5.02
C GLU A 300 12.59 -17.51 -5.84
N LYS A 301 13.95 -17.53 -5.87
CA LYS A 301 14.75 -18.45 -6.70
C LYS A 301 14.49 -19.92 -6.39
N GLN A 302 14.13 -20.25 -5.14
CA GLN A 302 13.82 -21.61 -4.69
C GLN A 302 12.45 -22.12 -5.17
N LEU A 303 11.52 -21.25 -5.59
CA LEU A 303 10.22 -21.67 -6.08
C LEU A 303 10.31 -22.07 -7.56
N SER A 304 9.97 -23.32 -7.89
CA SER A 304 9.86 -23.76 -9.28
C SER A 304 8.62 -23.12 -9.96
N ILE A 305 8.66 -22.92 -11.28
CA ILE A 305 7.49 -22.41 -12.04
C ILE A 305 6.25 -23.29 -11.83
N LYS A 306 6.47 -24.63 -11.70
CA LYS A 306 5.40 -25.59 -11.40
C LYS A 306 4.79 -25.33 -10.02
N LYS A 307 5.61 -25.05 -9.00
CA LYS A 307 5.15 -24.74 -7.64
C LYS A 307 4.38 -23.43 -7.62
N ILE A 308 4.87 -22.40 -8.34
CA ILE A 308 4.17 -21.11 -8.48
C ILE A 308 2.79 -21.30 -9.14
N ALA A 309 2.72 -22.07 -10.24
CA ALA A 309 1.45 -22.38 -10.89
C ALA A 309 0.44 -22.97 -9.89
N PHE A 310 0.88 -23.92 -9.08
CA PHE A 310 0.04 -24.56 -8.06
C PHE A 310 -0.42 -23.54 -6.99
N LEU A 311 0.48 -22.71 -6.47
CA LEU A 311 0.15 -21.67 -5.47
C LEU A 311 -0.86 -20.65 -5.98
N LEU A 312 -0.86 -20.41 -7.31
CA LEU A 312 -1.79 -19.49 -7.97
C LEU A 312 -3.12 -20.18 -8.42
N GLY A 313 -3.29 -21.46 -8.07
CA GLY A 313 -4.50 -22.23 -8.38
C GLY A 313 -4.60 -22.70 -9.82
N TYR A 314 -3.49 -22.82 -10.55
CA TYR A 314 -3.46 -23.41 -11.89
C TYR A 314 -3.17 -24.91 -11.83
N SER A 315 -3.77 -25.67 -12.76
CA SER A 315 -3.56 -27.11 -12.89
C SER A 315 -2.11 -27.48 -13.24
N ASP A 316 -1.45 -26.62 -14.00
CA ASP A 316 -0.09 -26.87 -14.49
C ASP A 316 0.66 -25.58 -14.85
N ALA A 317 1.95 -25.72 -15.12
CA ALA A 317 2.85 -24.62 -15.47
C ALA A 317 2.52 -23.99 -16.83
N SER A 318 1.90 -24.73 -17.76
CA SER A 318 1.56 -24.24 -19.10
C SER A 318 0.36 -23.28 -19.02
N ALA A 319 -0.68 -23.65 -18.26
CA ALA A 319 -1.83 -22.81 -17.99
C ALA A 319 -1.41 -21.50 -17.31
N PHE A 320 -0.55 -21.57 -16.30
CA PHE A 320 0.04 -20.39 -15.67
C PHE A 320 0.86 -19.57 -16.67
N GLY A 321 1.70 -20.20 -17.46
CA GLY A 321 2.52 -19.54 -18.47
C GLY A 321 1.71 -18.74 -19.49
N ALA A 322 0.60 -19.31 -19.96
CA ALA A 322 -0.34 -18.65 -20.87
C ALA A 322 -1.02 -17.44 -20.21
N ALA A 323 -1.49 -17.59 -18.97
CA ALA A 323 -2.10 -16.50 -18.20
C ALA A 323 -1.10 -15.37 -17.94
N TYR A 324 0.10 -15.68 -17.48
CA TYR A 324 1.14 -14.70 -17.21
C TYR A 324 1.55 -13.92 -18.47
N ARG A 325 1.67 -14.62 -19.63
CA ARG A 325 1.94 -13.95 -20.90
C ARG A 325 0.79 -13.02 -21.32
N ARG A 326 -0.47 -13.39 -21.07
CA ARG A 326 -1.63 -12.52 -21.31
C ARG A 326 -1.57 -11.26 -20.47
N TRP A 327 -1.12 -11.34 -19.20
CA TRP A 327 -1.08 -10.21 -18.28
C TRP A 327 0.10 -9.26 -18.51
N THR A 328 1.26 -9.81 -18.93
CA THR A 328 2.54 -9.07 -18.91
C THR A 328 3.23 -8.98 -20.27
N GLY A 329 2.77 -9.72 -21.28
CA GLY A 329 3.45 -9.88 -22.57
C GLY A 329 4.69 -10.80 -22.52
N ASN A 330 5.11 -11.25 -21.33
CA ASN A 330 6.33 -12.04 -21.12
C ASN A 330 6.03 -13.44 -20.57
N THR A 331 6.99 -14.35 -20.71
CA THR A 331 6.89 -15.66 -20.04
C THR A 331 7.40 -15.58 -18.60
N PRO A 332 6.88 -16.41 -17.66
CA PRO A 332 7.38 -16.45 -16.28
C PRO A 332 8.89 -16.69 -16.19
N LYS A 333 9.44 -17.52 -17.07
CA LYS A 333 10.89 -17.82 -17.13
C LYS A 333 11.70 -16.58 -17.51
N LYS A 334 11.25 -15.80 -18.51
CA LYS A 334 11.91 -14.56 -18.94
C LYS A 334 11.83 -13.49 -17.84
N ALA A 335 10.66 -13.33 -17.20
CA ALA A 335 10.49 -12.38 -16.10
C ALA A 335 11.45 -12.68 -14.94
N ARG A 336 11.63 -13.95 -14.56
CA ARG A 336 12.58 -14.38 -13.53
C ARG A 336 14.04 -14.03 -13.87
N THR A 337 14.47 -14.22 -15.12
CA THR A 337 15.86 -13.93 -15.54
C THR A 337 16.15 -12.43 -15.55
N THR A 338 15.20 -11.61 -15.96
CA THR A 338 15.35 -10.14 -15.97
C THR A 338 15.51 -9.58 -14.55
N SER A 339 14.82 -10.15 -13.56
CA SER A 339 14.95 -9.77 -12.14
C SER A 339 16.27 -10.23 -11.50
N SER A 340 17.00 -11.16 -12.10
CA SER A 340 18.30 -11.66 -11.60
C SER A 340 19.50 -10.90 -12.17
N SER A 341 19.29 -10.03 -13.16
CA SER A 341 20.37 -9.30 -13.89
C SER A 341 20.46 -7.82 -13.48
N LEU A 342 19.67 -7.38 -12.49
CA LEU A 342 19.66 -6.06 -11.89
C LEU A 342 20.09 -6.15 -10.41
#